data_f312fb07e99d9a10e4eb7bc4e5e13397
#
_entry.id   f312fb07e99d9a10e4eb7bc4e5e13397
#
_cell.length_a   1.000
_cell.length_b   1.000
_cell.length_c   1.000
_cell.angle_alpha   90.00
_cell.angle_beta   90.00
_cell.angle_gamma   90.00
#
_symmetry.space_group_name_H-M   'P 1'
#
loop_
_entity.id
_entity.type
_entity.pdbx_description
1 polymer ?
#
loop_
_entity_poly.entity_id
_entity_poly.type
_entity_poly.pdbx_seq_one_letter_code
_entity_poly.pdbx_strand_id
1 'polypeptide(L)'
;MNLSDQQKIRIGSCAWSFDDWRGVFYPQDLPESHWLEFYAGHFPAVEVDSTFHAAPTEATVRRWAEMTPSSFRFSCKLPRQITHICRLRDCTAELISFLRAVELLGPKLHVILIQLPPSLTPADGKQALRKFLVQLPRDFRFAIEFRHTGWHRPQFIRLVEKYRICWVWADTTPLNERNLAPFEFLPCTTDFLYLRLLGDYATKYDVDGGHVHRYEKLLWKREAALESWSLKIQRHLADVRSVWAFSGNHFEGFAPETCQRLAERLGFNLPLPPETEQAFSTETQSQLDLQL
;
A
#
# COMPACT_ATOMS: atom_id res chain seq x y z
N MET A 1 -9.54 15.18 14.38
CA MET A 1 -9.96 13.76 14.43
C MET A 1 -9.89 13.29 15.88
N ASN A 2 -10.84 12.49 16.35
CA ASN A 2 -10.82 11.97 17.73
C ASN A 2 -9.94 10.69 17.84
N LEU A 3 -9.59 10.27 19.09
CA LEU A 3 -8.74 9.11 19.36
C LEU A 3 -9.32 7.80 18.80
N SER A 4 -10.64 7.64 18.82
CA SER A 4 -11.33 6.46 18.27
C SER A 4 -11.13 6.35 16.75
N ASP A 5 -11.13 7.47 16.03
CA ASP A 5 -10.92 7.48 14.59
C ASP A 5 -9.46 7.21 14.21
N GLN A 6 -8.50 7.73 15.00
CA GLN A 6 -7.08 7.44 14.81
C GLN A 6 -6.79 5.95 14.94
N GLN A 7 -7.44 5.26 15.88
CA GLN A 7 -7.29 3.82 16.08
C GLN A 7 -7.79 2.98 14.90
N LYS A 8 -8.66 3.53 14.05
CA LYS A 8 -9.11 2.86 12.82
C LYS A 8 -8.06 2.88 11.71
N ILE A 9 -7.08 3.78 11.75
CA ILE A 9 -6.15 4.03 10.65
C ILE A 9 -4.85 3.25 10.87
N ARG A 10 -4.41 2.56 9.83
CA ARG A 10 -3.13 1.87 9.76
C ARG A 10 -2.38 2.38 8.53
N ILE A 11 -1.21 2.95 8.77
CA ILE A 11 -0.34 3.48 7.71
C ILE A 11 0.95 2.68 7.72
N GLY A 12 1.46 2.37 6.53
CA GLY A 12 2.73 1.70 6.32
C GLY A 12 3.21 1.84 4.88
N SER A 13 4.31 1.18 4.55
CA SER A 13 4.88 1.18 3.20
C SER A 13 4.52 -0.07 2.40
N CYS A 14 4.76 -0.03 1.08
CA CYS A 14 4.55 -1.16 0.15
C CYS A 14 5.67 -2.21 0.20
N ALA A 15 6.63 -2.07 1.06
CA ALA A 15 7.67 -3.03 1.46
C ALA A 15 8.48 -2.43 2.60
N TRP A 16 9.30 -3.24 3.24
CA TRP A 16 10.22 -2.81 4.31
C TRP A 16 11.70 -3.03 3.95
N SER A 17 11.99 -3.84 2.94
CA SER A 17 13.36 -4.24 2.60
C SER A 17 13.92 -3.35 1.50
N PHE A 18 14.54 -2.24 1.91
CA PHE A 18 15.23 -1.31 1.04
C PHE A 18 16.60 -0.94 1.64
N ASP A 19 17.65 -1.22 0.88
CA ASP A 19 19.03 -0.90 1.29
C ASP A 19 19.23 0.61 1.45
N ASP A 20 18.56 1.39 0.62
CA ASP A 20 18.59 2.85 0.67
C ASP A 20 18.06 3.45 1.98
N TRP A 21 17.35 2.67 2.79
CA TRP A 21 16.85 3.13 4.08
C TRP A 21 17.86 2.97 5.21
N ARG A 22 19.02 2.37 4.94
CA ARG A 22 20.12 2.21 5.89
C ARG A 22 20.77 3.55 6.20
N GLY A 23 20.90 3.88 7.48
CA GLY A 23 21.42 5.17 7.96
C GLY A 23 20.41 6.34 7.95
N VAL A 24 19.18 6.12 7.39
CA VAL A 24 18.13 7.15 7.36
C VAL A 24 16.82 6.71 8.05
N PHE A 25 16.46 5.45 7.95
CA PHE A 25 15.38 4.83 8.70
C PHE A 25 15.91 3.68 9.55
N TYR A 26 16.66 2.76 8.97
CA TYR A 26 17.36 1.71 9.73
C TYR A 26 18.69 2.23 10.28
N PRO A 27 19.05 1.86 11.53
CA PRO A 27 20.43 2.07 12.00
C PRO A 27 21.45 1.52 10.98
N GLN A 28 22.57 2.23 10.81
CA GLN A 28 23.59 1.90 9.78
C GLN A 28 24.06 0.45 9.87
N ASP A 29 24.22 -0.07 11.09
CA ASP A 29 24.79 -1.38 11.37
C ASP A 29 23.72 -2.47 11.60
N LEU A 30 22.42 -2.15 11.44
CA LEU A 30 21.34 -3.11 11.64
C LEU A 30 21.36 -4.17 10.53
N PRO A 31 21.54 -5.47 10.85
CA PRO A 31 21.48 -6.54 9.86
C PRO A 31 20.11 -6.59 9.17
N GLU A 32 20.05 -6.90 7.88
CA GLU A 32 18.81 -7.02 7.10
C GLU A 32 17.83 -8.02 7.71
N SER A 33 18.36 -9.05 8.37
CA SER A 33 17.56 -10.06 9.07
C SER A 33 16.69 -9.49 10.19
N HIS A 34 16.97 -8.28 10.69
CA HIS A 34 16.25 -7.58 11.75
C HIS A 34 15.43 -6.38 11.23
N TRP A 35 15.47 -6.08 9.93
CA TRP A 35 14.75 -4.92 9.40
C TRP A 35 13.24 -5.01 9.60
N LEU A 36 12.63 -6.18 9.44
CA LEU A 36 11.19 -6.34 9.66
C LEU A 36 10.80 -6.09 11.12
N GLU A 37 11.59 -6.59 12.06
CA GLU A 37 11.40 -6.37 13.49
C GLU A 37 11.48 -4.88 13.82
N PHE A 38 12.54 -4.21 13.36
CA PHE A 38 12.69 -2.76 13.53
C PHE A 38 11.54 -1.98 12.90
N TYR A 39 11.19 -2.31 11.64
CA TYR A 39 10.08 -1.69 10.93
C TYR A 39 8.77 -1.81 11.70
N ALA A 40 8.48 -3.00 12.24
CA ALA A 40 7.24 -3.26 12.98
C ALA A 40 7.18 -2.55 14.35
N GLY A 41 8.30 -2.05 14.85
CA GLY A 41 8.36 -1.15 16.01
C GLY A 41 7.91 0.28 15.68
N HIS A 42 7.92 0.67 14.41
CA HIS A 42 7.64 2.03 13.94
C HIS A 42 6.34 2.15 13.14
N PHE A 43 5.97 1.11 12.41
CA PHE A 43 4.76 1.08 11.60
C PHE A 43 3.82 -0.04 12.04
N PRO A 44 2.50 0.20 12.09
CA PRO A 44 1.51 -0.80 12.51
C PRO A 44 1.19 -1.84 11.44
N ALA A 45 1.59 -1.60 10.20
CA ALA A 45 1.27 -2.47 9.06
C ALA A 45 2.28 -2.34 7.93
N VAL A 46 2.32 -3.35 7.05
CA VAL A 46 3.09 -3.35 5.81
C VAL A 46 2.31 -4.03 4.69
N GLU A 47 2.46 -3.53 3.47
CA GLU A 47 2.09 -4.25 2.26
C GLU A 47 3.32 -5.03 1.76
N VAL A 48 3.14 -6.30 1.44
CA VAL A 48 4.25 -7.19 1.03
C VAL A 48 4.24 -7.32 -0.49
N ASP A 49 4.89 -6.38 -1.18
CA ASP A 49 5.00 -6.39 -2.65
C ASP A 49 5.94 -7.50 -3.16
N SER A 50 6.86 -8.01 -2.34
CA SER A 50 7.76 -9.11 -2.74
C SER A 50 7.01 -10.39 -3.11
N THR A 51 5.85 -10.64 -2.52
CA THR A 51 4.98 -11.77 -2.85
C THR A 51 4.42 -11.73 -4.29
N PHE A 52 4.49 -10.57 -4.93
CA PHE A 52 4.14 -10.40 -6.34
C PHE A 52 5.12 -11.12 -7.28
N HIS A 53 6.40 -11.13 -6.95
CA HIS A 53 7.45 -11.74 -7.76
C HIS A 53 7.50 -13.25 -7.60
N ALA A 54 7.36 -13.73 -6.36
CA ALA A 54 7.29 -15.14 -6.02
C ALA A 54 6.41 -15.36 -4.78
N ALA A 55 5.64 -16.45 -4.77
CA ALA A 55 4.93 -16.85 -3.56
C ALA A 55 5.96 -17.16 -2.44
N PRO A 56 5.72 -16.67 -1.21
CA PRO A 56 6.64 -16.89 -0.11
C PRO A 56 6.61 -18.36 0.31
N THR A 57 7.75 -18.84 0.83
CA THR A 57 7.79 -20.16 1.48
C THR A 57 7.09 -20.12 2.84
N GLU A 58 6.61 -21.26 3.32
CA GLU A 58 6.02 -21.35 4.67
C GLU A 58 7.00 -20.87 5.74
N ALA A 59 8.28 -21.25 5.64
CA ALA A 59 9.33 -20.83 6.57
C ALA A 59 9.48 -19.30 6.61
N THR A 60 9.43 -18.65 5.45
CA THR A 60 9.49 -17.20 5.33
C THR A 60 8.31 -16.54 6.04
N VAL A 61 7.10 -17.06 5.81
CA VAL A 61 5.87 -16.47 6.40
C VAL A 61 5.83 -16.68 7.92
N ARG A 62 6.23 -17.84 8.42
CA ARG A 62 6.36 -18.10 9.87
C ARG A 62 7.34 -17.12 10.51
N ARG A 63 8.51 -16.92 9.88
CA ARG A 63 9.49 -15.94 10.35
C ARG A 63 8.91 -14.52 10.40
N TRP A 64 8.16 -14.07 9.39
CA TRP A 64 7.50 -12.77 9.44
C TRP A 64 6.52 -12.66 10.62
N ALA A 65 5.76 -13.73 10.86
CA ALA A 65 4.84 -13.77 11.99
C ALA A 65 5.55 -13.72 13.36
N GLU A 66 6.69 -14.40 13.49
CA GLU A 66 7.48 -14.45 14.73
C GLU A 66 8.19 -13.13 15.03
N MET A 67 8.70 -12.44 13.99
CA MET A 67 9.48 -11.21 14.13
C MET A 67 8.63 -9.95 14.40
N THR A 68 7.32 -10.04 14.37
CA THR A 68 6.45 -8.86 14.49
C THR A 68 5.54 -8.94 15.71
N PRO A 69 5.13 -7.81 16.32
CA PRO A 69 4.17 -7.80 17.42
C PRO A 69 2.81 -8.38 17.04
N SER A 70 2.03 -8.86 18.00
CA SER A 70 0.67 -9.39 17.76
C SER A 70 -0.30 -8.35 17.16
N SER A 71 -0.05 -7.07 17.37
CA SER A 71 -0.81 -5.93 16.82
C SER A 71 -0.45 -5.62 15.36
N PHE A 72 0.71 -6.10 14.86
CA PHE A 72 1.17 -5.81 13.50
C PHE A 72 0.32 -6.52 12.44
N ARG A 73 0.16 -5.90 11.28
CA ARG A 73 -0.66 -6.44 10.19
C ARG A 73 0.08 -6.45 8.86
N PHE A 74 -0.14 -7.54 8.13
CA PHE A 74 0.37 -7.73 6.77
C PHE A 74 -0.76 -7.63 5.76
N SER A 75 -0.49 -6.95 4.66
CA SER A 75 -1.25 -7.05 3.41
C SER A 75 -0.37 -7.74 2.38
N CYS A 76 -0.79 -8.88 1.84
CA CYS A 76 0.03 -9.65 0.90
C CYS A 76 -0.51 -9.50 -0.52
N LYS A 77 0.35 -9.13 -1.46
CA LYS A 77 -0.03 -8.97 -2.86
C LYS A 77 -0.04 -10.32 -3.59
N LEU A 78 -1.10 -10.61 -4.34
CA LEU A 78 -1.16 -11.82 -5.16
C LEU A 78 0.00 -11.89 -6.15
N PRO A 79 0.56 -13.09 -6.38
CA PRO A 79 1.64 -13.31 -7.33
C PRO A 79 1.31 -12.85 -8.75
N ARG A 80 2.32 -12.35 -9.44
CA ARG A 80 2.27 -11.96 -10.86
C ARG A 80 1.73 -13.08 -11.73
N GLN A 81 2.05 -14.33 -11.40
CA GLN A 81 1.55 -15.51 -12.11
C GLN A 81 0.03 -15.46 -12.23
N ILE A 82 -0.69 -15.20 -11.14
CA ILE A 82 -2.16 -15.19 -11.09
C ILE A 82 -2.73 -13.98 -11.85
N THR A 83 -2.23 -12.79 -11.52
CA THR A 83 -2.86 -11.53 -11.93
C THR A 83 -2.43 -11.06 -13.32
N HIS A 84 -1.15 -11.24 -13.70
CA HIS A 84 -0.56 -10.68 -14.91
C HIS A 84 -0.34 -11.74 -16.01
N ILE A 85 0.13 -12.94 -15.65
CA ILE A 85 0.42 -14.00 -16.62
C ILE A 85 -0.85 -14.75 -16.95
N CYS A 86 -1.48 -15.41 -15.98
CA CYS A 86 -2.75 -16.12 -16.16
C CYS A 86 -3.93 -15.18 -16.36
N ARG A 87 -3.80 -13.90 -15.98
CA ARG A 87 -4.87 -12.90 -16.12
C ARG A 87 -6.18 -13.40 -15.50
N LEU A 88 -6.08 -13.98 -14.31
CA LEU A 88 -7.15 -14.60 -13.53
C LEU A 88 -7.79 -15.85 -14.15
N ARG A 89 -7.17 -16.48 -15.14
CA ARG A 89 -7.67 -17.70 -15.79
C ARG A 89 -6.88 -18.91 -15.34
N ASP A 90 -7.56 -20.00 -15.07
CA ASP A 90 -6.97 -21.33 -14.83
C ASP A 90 -5.80 -21.32 -13.82
N CYS A 91 -5.92 -20.52 -12.75
CA CYS A 91 -4.88 -20.28 -11.75
C CYS A 91 -5.32 -20.69 -10.33
N THR A 92 -6.24 -21.65 -10.24
CA THR A 92 -6.78 -22.12 -8.95
C THR A 92 -5.71 -22.78 -8.09
N ALA A 93 -4.82 -23.57 -8.68
CA ALA A 93 -3.74 -24.23 -7.96
C ALA A 93 -2.76 -23.23 -7.34
N GLU A 94 -2.35 -22.22 -8.11
CA GLU A 94 -1.46 -21.15 -7.67
C GLU A 94 -2.12 -20.31 -6.57
N LEU A 95 -3.41 -20.02 -6.72
CA LEU A 95 -4.18 -19.29 -5.70
C LEU A 95 -4.21 -20.07 -4.39
N ILE A 96 -4.56 -21.36 -4.42
CA ILE A 96 -4.61 -22.22 -3.23
C ILE A 96 -3.23 -22.31 -2.56
N SER A 97 -2.18 -22.51 -3.35
CA SER A 97 -0.80 -22.58 -2.84
C SER A 97 -0.40 -21.28 -2.14
N PHE A 98 -0.69 -20.15 -2.74
CA PHE A 98 -0.42 -18.83 -2.15
C PHE A 98 -1.22 -18.63 -0.85
N LEU A 99 -2.52 -18.91 -0.87
CA LEU A 99 -3.39 -18.72 0.31
C LEU A 99 -2.92 -19.57 1.49
N ARG A 100 -2.56 -20.84 1.26
CA ARG A 100 -2.01 -21.72 2.30
C ARG A 100 -0.73 -21.16 2.93
N ALA A 101 0.15 -20.57 2.12
CA ALA A 101 1.37 -19.96 2.63
C ALA A 101 1.06 -18.75 3.50
N VAL A 102 0.27 -17.77 3.01
CA VAL A 102 0.01 -16.53 3.76
C VAL A 102 -0.93 -16.70 4.94
N GLU A 103 -1.75 -17.75 4.96
CA GLU A 103 -2.60 -18.13 6.10
C GLU A 103 -1.79 -18.35 7.38
N LEU A 104 -0.51 -18.76 7.26
CA LEU A 104 0.40 -18.93 8.39
C LEU A 104 0.71 -17.63 9.16
N LEU A 105 0.38 -16.46 8.61
CA LEU A 105 0.38 -15.19 9.35
C LEU A 105 -0.72 -15.16 10.42
N GLY A 106 -1.71 -16.03 10.35
CA GLY A 106 -2.84 -16.08 11.27
C GLY A 106 -3.56 -14.72 11.37
N PRO A 107 -3.82 -14.22 12.60
CA PRO A 107 -4.53 -12.96 12.79
C PRO A 107 -3.74 -11.72 12.30
N LYS A 108 -2.47 -11.86 11.94
CA LYS A 108 -1.66 -10.79 11.37
C LYS A 108 -1.91 -10.59 9.87
N LEU A 109 -2.45 -11.58 9.16
CA LEU A 109 -2.90 -11.39 7.79
C LEU A 109 -4.17 -10.54 7.79
N HIS A 110 -4.10 -9.35 7.17
CA HIS A 110 -5.27 -8.48 7.13
C HIS A 110 -5.97 -8.52 5.78
N VAL A 111 -5.24 -8.29 4.69
CA VAL A 111 -5.81 -8.19 3.34
C VAL A 111 -4.92 -8.89 2.33
N ILE A 112 -5.52 -9.49 1.31
CA ILE A 112 -4.85 -9.96 0.11
C ILE A 112 -5.17 -9.01 -1.03
N LEU A 113 -4.12 -8.38 -1.59
CA LEU A 113 -4.24 -7.40 -2.67
C LEU A 113 -4.22 -8.10 -4.04
N ILE A 114 -5.25 -7.86 -4.84
CA ILE A 114 -5.39 -8.30 -6.23
C ILE A 114 -5.13 -7.09 -7.12
N GLN A 115 -3.88 -6.86 -7.55
CA GLN A 115 -3.59 -5.79 -8.50
C GLN A 115 -3.68 -6.33 -9.94
N LEU A 116 -4.55 -5.75 -10.75
CA LEU A 116 -4.68 -6.10 -12.16
C LEU A 116 -3.73 -5.27 -13.03
N PRO A 117 -3.18 -5.85 -14.13
CA PRO A 117 -2.30 -5.11 -15.02
C PRO A 117 -3.08 -4.05 -15.83
N PRO A 118 -2.43 -2.93 -16.22
CA PRO A 118 -3.05 -1.91 -17.06
C PRO A 118 -3.59 -2.45 -18.39
N SER A 119 -2.97 -3.50 -18.90
CA SER A 119 -3.35 -4.15 -20.17
C SER A 119 -4.61 -5.03 -20.05
N LEU A 120 -5.09 -5.34 -18.85
CA LEU A 120 -6.31 -6.13 -18.68
C LEU A 120 -7.53 -5.22 -18.75
N THR A 121 -8.12 -5.16 -19.94
CA THR A 121 -9.34 -4.38 -20.19
C THR A 121 -10.60 -5.13 -19.69
N PRO A 122 -11.74 -4.45 -19.49
CA PRO A 122 -12.99 -5.13 -19.21
C PRO A 122 -13.46 -6.05 -20.32
N ALA A 123 -13.16 -5.73 -21.59
CA ALA A 123 -13.50 -6.59 -22.72
C ALA A 123 -12.82 -7.95 -22.60
N ASP A 124 -11.54 -7.96 -22.24
CA ASP A 124 -10.75 -9.19 -22.11
C ASP A 124 -10.94 -9.90 -20.78
N GLY A 125 -11.17 -9.14 -19.69
CA GLY A 125 -11.06 -9.63 -18.33
C GLY A 125 -12.37 -9.84 -17.56
N LYS A 126 -13.49 -9.26 -18.00
CA LYS A 126 -14.76 -9.27 -17.23
C LYS A 126 -15.24 -10.68 -16.85
N GLN A 127 -15.16 -11.62 -17.77
CA GLN A 127 -15.59 -12.98 -17.51
C GLN A 127 -14.61 -13.73 -16.60
N ALA A 128 -13.31 -13.55 -16.84
CA ALA A 128 -12.26 -14.11 -15.99
C ALA A 128 -12.36 -13.59 -14.56
N LEU A 129 -12.53 -12.27 -14.38
CA LEU A 129 -12.74 -11.66 -13.08
C LEU A 129 -13.95 -12.27 -12.36
N ARG A 130 -15.11 -12.40 -13.02
CA ARG A 130 -16.31 -12.99 -12.39
C ARG A 130 -16.06 -14.42 -11.91
N LYS A 131 -15.42 -15.25 -12.74
CA LYS A 131 -15.08 -16.63 -12.37
C LYS A 131 -14.07 -16.68 -11.22
N PHE A 132 -13.09 -15.81 -11.24
CA PHE A 132 -12.08 -15.72 -10.20
C PHE A 132 -12.67 -15.29 -8.85
N LEU A 133 -13.51 -14.25 -8.82
CA LEU A 133 -14.14 -13.77 -7.58
C LEU A 133 -15.03 -14.84 -6.90
N VAL A 134 -15.65 -15.73 -7.67
CA VAL A 134 -16.44 -16.86 -7.12
C VAL A 134 -15.56 -17.85 -6.37
N GLN A 135 -14.30 -18.01 -6.75
CA GLN A 135 -13.39 -18.98 -6.16
C GLN A 135 -12.70 -18.46 -4.88
N LEU A 136 -12.79 -17.15 -4.61
CA LEU A 136 -12.14 -16.56 -3.44
C LEU A 136 -12.81 -17.04 -2.14
N PRO A 137 -12.04 -17.61 -1.19
CA PRO A 137 -12.57 -18.02 0.10
C PRO A 137 -13.07 -16.80 0.89
N ARG A 138 -14.15 -16.97 1.64
CA ARG A 138 -14.77 -15.88 2.41
C ARG A 138 -14.09 -15.57 3.74
N ASP A 139 -13.21 -16.45 4.18
CA ASP A 139 -12.45 -16.31 5.42
C ASP A 139 -11.29 -15.32 5.28
N PHE A 140 -10.92 -14.97 4.04
CA PHE A 140 -9.92 -13.95 3.75
C PHE A 140 -10.58 -12.63 3.33
N ARG A 141 -9.92 -11.53 3.64
CA ARG A 141 -10.26 -10.20 3.12
C ARG A 141 -9.45 -9.92 1.86
N PHE A 142 -10.13 -9.43 0.84
CA PHE A 142 -9.50 -9.10 -0.43
C PHE A 142 -9.71 -7.62 -0.77
N ALA A 143 -8.69 -7.02 -1.39
CA ALA A 143 -8.79 -5.72 -2.05
C ALA A 143 -8.38 -5.86 -3.52
N ILE A 144 -9.04 -5.14 -4.42
CA ILE A 144 -8.75 -5.17 -5.85
C ILE A 144 -8.37 -3.80 -6.38
N GLU A 145 -7.24 -3.72 -7.07
CA GLU A 145 -6.76 -2.52 -7.74
C GLU A 145 -6.91 -2.67 -9.25
N PHE A 146 -7.72 -1.80 -9.84
CA PHE A 146 -7.94 -1.72 -11.28
C PHE A 146 -7.04 -0.65 -11.90
N ARG A 147 -6.11 -1.07 -12.75
CA ARG A 147 -5.16 -0.19 -13.44
C ARG A 147 -5.64 0.30 -14.80
N HIS A 148 -6.67 -0.32 -15.38
CA HIS A 148 -7.27 0.11 -16.64
C HIS A 148 -8.56 0.88 -16.36
N THR A 149 -8.69 2.05 -16.96
CA THR A 149 -9.79 3.01 -16.76
C THR A 149 -11.16 2.47 -17.08
N GLY A 150 -11.24 1.55 -18.05
CA GLY A 150 -12.50 0.92 -18.43
C GLY A 150 -13.21 0.17 -17.31
N TRP A 151 -12.50 -0.17 -16.22
CA TRP A 151 -13.08 -0.81 -15.04
C TRP A 151 -13.82 0.17 -14.12
N HIS A 152 -13.54 1.49 -14.20
CA HIS A 152 -14.13 2.51 -13.34
C HIS A 152 -15.57 2.83 -13.77
N ARG A 153 -16.46 1.88 -13.58
CA ARG A 153 -17.88 1.98 -13.93
C ARG A 153 -18.76 1.35 -12.84
N PRO A 154 -19.98 1.88 -12.60
CA PRO A 154 -20.89 1.42 -11.54
C PRO A 154 -21.14 -0.11 -11.53
N GLN A 155 -21.15 -0.72 -12.70
CA GLN A 155 -21.38 -2.17 -12.81
C GLN A 155 -20.26 -3.01 -12.17
N PHE A 156 -19.02 -2.52 -12.17
CA PHE A 156 -17.89 -3.24 -11.55
C PHE A 156 -17.81 -2.97 -10.06
N ILE A 157 -18.27 -1.81 -9.60
CA ILE A 157 -18.44 -1.54 -8.17
C ILE A 157 -19.45 -2.54 -7.59
N ARG A 158 -20.64 -2.63 -8.17
CA ARG A 158 -21.65 -3.62 -7.75
C ARG A 158 -21.15 -5.06 -7.82
N LEU A 159 -20.26 -5.37 -8.77
CA LEU A 159 -19.65 -6.69 -8.87
C LEU A 159 -18.75 -6.98 -7.66
N VAL A 160 -17.83 -6.07 -7.32
CA VAL A 160 -16.89 -6.30 -6.20
C VAL A 160 -17.61 -6.24 -4.84
N GLU A 161 -18.59 -5.37 -4.66
CA GLU A 161 -19.46 -5.30 -3.48
C GLU A 161 -20.16 -6.64 -3.23
N LYS A 162 -20.76 -7.25 -4.28
CA LYS A 162 -21.40 -8.56 -4.19
C LYS A 162 -20.48 -9.64 -3.59
N TYR A 163 -19.19 -9.57 -3.88
CA TYR A 163 -18.19 -10.52 -3.37
C TYR A 163 -17.44 -10.01 -2.14
N ARG A 164 -17.83 -8.84 -1.58
CA ARG A 164 -17.20 -8.22 -0.41
C ARG A 164 -15.71 -7.95 -0.63
N ILE A 165 -15.37 -7.47 -1.83
CA ILE A 165 -13.99 -7.11 -2.21
C ILE A 165 -13.84 -5.59 -2.07
N CYS A 166 -12.80 -5.14 -1.36
CA CYS A 166 -12.48 -3.73 -1.24
C CYS A 166 -11.98 -3.17 -2.57
N TRP A 167 -12.58 -2.09 -3.03
CA TRP A 167 -12.04 -1.33 -4.16
C TRP A 167 -10.85 -0.49 -3.66
N VAL A 168 -9.67 -0.73 -4.22
CA VAL A 168 -8.47 0.01 -3.85
C VAL A 168 -8.53 1.44 -4.40
N TRP A 169 -8.31 2.41 -3.53
CA TRP A 169 -8.03 3.77 -3.93
C TRP A 169 -6.54 3.88 -4.23
N ALA A 170 -6.16 4.16 -5.46
CA ALA A 170 -4.76 4.21 -5.88
C ALA A 170 -4.40 5.57 -6.44
N ASP A 171 -3.36 6.20 -5.88
CA ASP A 171 -2.69 7.34 -6.48
C ASP A 171 -1.53 6.83 -7.34
N THR A 172 -1.77 6.80 -8.64
CA THR A 172 -0.78 6.34 -9.62
C THR A 172 -1.01 7.03 -10.97
N THR A 173 0.05 7.45 -11.61
CA THR A 173 0.04 8.29 -12.82
C THR A 173 -0.78 7.76 -14.00
N PRO A 174 -0.76 6.47 -14.36
CA PRO A 174 -1.60 5.99 -15.46
C PRO A 174 -3.08 6.26 -15.27
N LEU A 175 -3.55 6.39 -14.03
CA LEU A 175 -4.92 6.77 -13.70
C LEU A 175 -5.09 8.29 -13.72
N ASN A 176 -4.06 9.07 -13.38
CA ASN A 176 -4.11 10.52 -13.25
C ASN A 176 -4.01 11.24 -14.60
N GLU A 177 -3.18 10.77 -15.54
CA GLU A 177 -2.93 11.44 -16.83
C GLU A 177 -4.06 11.31 -17.85
N ARG A 178 -4.94 10.34 -17.71
CA ARG A 178 -5.98 10.06 -18.71
C ARG A 178 -7.32 10.69 -18.42
N ASN A 179 -7.36 11.90 -17.83
CA ASN A 179 -8.62 12.62 -17.54
C ASN A 179 -9.69 11.73 -16.89
N LEU A 180 -9.26 10.82 -16.05
CA LEU A 180 -10.20 10.13 -15.20
C LEU A 180 -10.58 11.11 -14.12
N ALA A 181 -11.57 11.88 -14.43
CA ALA A 181 -12.37 12.62 -13.46
C ALA A 181 -12.98 11.79 -12.32
N PRO A 182 -12.55 10.63 -12.01
CA PRO A 182 -13.18 9.77 -11.05
C PRO A 182 -12.52 9.77 -9.70
N PHE A 183 -11.57 10.64 -9.43
CA PHE A 183 -11.16 10.82 -8.04
C PHE A 183 -12.23 11.54 -7.21
N GLU A 184 -13.30 12.03 -7.81
CA GLU A 184 -14.53 12.38 -7.11
C GLU A 184 -15.37 11.15 -6.73
N PHE A 185 -15.13 10.01 -7.38
CA PHE A 185 -15.87 8.76 -7.17
C PHE A 185 -14.97 7.70 -6.55
N LEU A 186 -14.90 7.72 -5.24
CA LEU A 186 -14.15 6.77 -4.44
C LEU A 186 -15.11 5.74 -3.85
N PRO A 187 -15.28 4.57 -4.49
CA PRO A 187 -16.24 3.59 -4.01
C PRO A 187 -15.78 2.99 -2.69
N CYS A 188 -16.68 2.98 -1.72
CA CYS A 188 -16.54 2.26 -0.47
C CYS A 188 -17.33 0.95 -0.59
N THR A 189 -16.66 -0.13 -0.94
CA THR A 189 -17.29 -1.41 -1.30
C THR A 189 -17.25 -2.44 -0.17
N THR A 190 -16.62 -2.10 0.96
CA THR A 190 -16.48 -2.95 2.15
C THR A 190 -16.50 -2.09 3.42
N ASP A 191 -16.43 -2.74 4.59
CA ASP A 191 -16.30 -2.09 5.89
C ASP A 191 -14.88 -1.59 6.19
N PHE A 192 -13.99 -1.59 5.21
CA PHE A 192 -12.64 -1.01 5.29
C PHE A 192 -12.26 -0.34 3.98
N LEU A 193 -11.35 0.65 4.07
CA LEU A 193 -10.71 1.30 2.94
C LEU A 193 -9.28 0.79 2.77
N TYR A 194 -8.83 0.75 1.52
CA TYR A 194 -7.48 0.40 1.15
C TYR A 194 -6.94 1.44 0.18
N LEU A 195 -5.95 2.21 0.62
CA LEU A 195 -5.31 3.28 -0.16
C LEU A 195 -3.88 2.88 -0.51
N ARG A 196 -3.47 3.13 -1.75
CA ARG A 196 -2.08 3.00 -2.22
C ARG A 196 -1.60 4.31 -2.81
N LEU A 197 -0.57 4.89 -2.20
CA LEU A 197 0.15 6.06 -2.69
C LEU A 197 1.39 5.57 -3.44
N LEU A 198 1.29 5.46 -4.75
CA LEU A 198 2.33 4.83 -5.58
C LEU A 198 3.08 5.84 -6.45
N GLY A 199 2.48 7.00 -6.69
CA GLY A 199 3.07 8.05 -7.51
C GLY A 199 3.21 7.67 -8.98
N ASP A 200 4.09 8.36 -9.67
CA ASP A 200 4.36 8.18 -11.07
C ASP A 200 5.53 7.22 -11.29
N TYR A 201 5.31 6.17 -12.07
CA TYR A 201 6.40 5.31 -12.50
C TYR A 201 7.38 6.01 -13.46
N ALA A 202 6.99 7.12 -14.09
CA ALA A 202 7.90 7.94 -14.87
C ALA A 202 8.93 8.66 -13.99
N THR A 203 8.61 8.92 -12.71
CA THR A 203 9.55 9.49 -11.72
C THR A 203 10.63 8.51 -11.24
N LYS A 204 10.73 7.34 -11.83
CA LYS A 204 11.92 6.48 -11.69
C LYS A 204 13.18 7.11 -12.26
N TYR A 205 13.01 8.14 -13.07
CA TYR A 205 14.11 8.88 -13.69
C TYR A 205 14.22 10.23 -13.02
N ASP A 206 15.44 10.64 -12.72
CA ASP A 206 15.73 11.98 -12.26
C ASP A 206 15.54 13.01 -13.39
N VAL A 207 15.72 14.31 -13.07
CA VAL A 207 15.53 15.42 -14.02
C VAL A 207 16.47 15.29 -15.24
N ASP A 208 17.56 14.57 -15.10
CA ASP A 208 18.59 14.36 -16.12
C ASP A 208 18.40 13.05 -16.90
N GLY A 209 17.29 12.33 -16.64
CA GLY A 209 16.96 11.05 -17.32
C GLY A 209 17.69 9.83 -16.77
N GLY A 210 18.43 9.97 -15.67
CA GLY A 210 18.98 8.86 -14.89
C GLY A 210 17.93 8.14 -14.05
N HIS A 211 18.16 6.86 -13.72
CA HIS A 211 17.34 6.21 -12.70
C HIS A 211 17.54 6.89 -11.35
N VAL A 212 16.42 7.17 -10.64
CA VAL A 212 16.50 7.48 -9.22
C VAL A 212 17.12 6.26 -8.52
N HIS A 213 18.36 6.38 -8.12
CA HIS A 213 19.13 5.27 -7.59
C HIS A 213 18.97 5.09 -6.10
N ARG A 214 18.39 6.09 -5.37
CA ARG A 214 18.28 6.05 -3.92
C ARG A 214 16.97 6.61 -3.40
N TYR A 215 16.34 5.84 -2.51
CA TYR A 215 15.11 6.20 -1.81
C TYR A 215 15.41 6.54 -0.34
N GLU A 216 16.38 7.45 -0.11
CA GLU A 216 16.87 7.81 1.23
C GLU A 216 16.32 9.13 1.77
N LYS A 217 15.56 9.88 0.94
CA LYS A 217 14.95 11.16 1.29
C LYS A 217 13.78 11.48 0.36
N LEU A 218 12.98 12.49 0.72
CA LEU A 218 11.99 13.03 -0.20
C LEU A 218 12.70 13.69 -1.40
N LEU A 219 12.32 13.28 -2.58
CA LEU A 219 12.83 13.85 -3.85
C LEU A 219 11.88 14.93 -4.38
N TRP A 220 10.59 14.79 -4.08
CA TRP A 220 9.55 15.77 -4.40
C TRP A 220 8.45 15.71 -3.35
N LYS A 221 7.89 16.86 -3.00
CA LYS A 221 6.81 16.97 -2.03
C LYS A 221 5.45 17.07 -2.75
N ARG A 222 4.55 16.13 -2.48
CA ARG A 222 3.19 16.10 -3.04
C ARG A 222 2.16 16.61 -2.04
N GLU A 223 2.38 17.84 -1.52
CA GLU A 223 1.56 18.44 -0.45
C GLU A 223 0.06 18.39 -0.76
N ALA A 224 -0.32 18.89 -1.94
CA ALA A 224 -1.73 18.94 -2.36
C ALA A 224 -2.35 17.54 -2.49
N ALA A 225 -1.58 16.53 -2.91
CA ALA A 225 -2.05 15.16 -3.00
C ALA A 225 -2.27 14.55 -1.61
N LEU A 226 -1.31 14.70 -0.69
CA LEU A 226 -1.44 14.22 0.69
C LEU A 226 -2.61 14.89 1.41
N GLU A 227 -2.77 16.22 1.25
CA GLU A 227 -3.91 16.94 1.80
C GLU A 227 -5.23 16.42 1.25
N SER A 228 -5.33 16.26 -0.07
CA SER A 228 -6.52 15.71 -0.72
C SER A 228 -6.86 14.31 -0.21
N TRP A 229 -5.86 13.43 -0.04
CA TRP A 229 -6.07 12.07 0.46
C TRP A 229 -6.47 12.07 1.94
N SER A 230 -5.88 12.92 2.78
CA SER A 230 -6.25 13.02 4.19
C SER A 230 -7.72 13.43 4.35
N LEU A 231 -8.18 14.44 3.58
CA LEU A 231 -9.56 14.88 3.58
C LEU A 231 -10.53 13.79 3.09
N LYS A 232 -10.15 13.03 2.06
CA LYS A 232 -10.95 11.91 1.54
C LYS A 232 -11.08 10.79 2.57
N ILE A 233 -9.99 10.44 3.25
CA ILE A 233 -10.01 9.47 4.36
C ILE A 233 -10.96 9.95 5.46
N GLN A 234 -10.79 11.19 5.94
CA GLN A 234 -11.59 11.75 7.03
C GLN A 234 -13.10 11.73 6.71
N ARG A 235 -13.49 12.02 5.48
CA ARG A 235 -14.90 12.01 5.06
C ARG A 235 -15.56 10.61 5.15
N HIS A 236 -14.76 9.55 5.04
CA HIS A 236 -15.28 8.18 5.02
C HIS A 236 -15.05 7.42 6.33
N LEU A 237 -14.41 8.03 7.33
CA LEU A 237 -14.12 7.35 8.60
C LEU A 237 -15.37 6.87 9.35
N ALA A 238 -16.50 7.56 9.18
CA ALA A 238 -17.77 7.16 9.79
C ALA A 238 -18.37 5.91 9.11
N ASP A 239 -18.07 5.70 7.83
CA ASP A 239 -18.66 4.64 7.00
C ASP A 239 -17.90 3.31 7.12
N VAL A 240 -16.68 3.32 7.71
CA VAL A 240 -15.81 2.16 7.74
C VAL A 240 -15.29 1.84 9.14
N ARG A 241 -14.91 0.59 9.34
CA ARG A 241 -14.29 0.12 10.58
C ARG A 241 -12.78 0.34 10.61
N SER A 242 -12.13 0.38 9.43
CA SER A 242 -10.69 0.61 9.34
C SER A 242 -10.26 1.19 8.00
N VAL A 243 -9.12 1.87 8.02
CA VAL A 243 -8.45 2.42 6.86
C VAL A 243 -7.02 1.89 6.82
N TRP A 244 -6.61 1.41 5.66
CA TRP A 244 -5.28 0.85 5.39
C TRP A 244 -4.65 1.66 4.28
N ALA A 245 -3.59 2.40 4.59
CA ALA A 245 -2.90 3.26 3.65
C ALA A 245 -1.43 2.84 3.52
N PHE A 246 -1.00 2.56 2.30
CA PHE A 246 0.36 2.13 2.01
C PHE A 246 1.03 3.05 1.00
N SER A 247 2.24 3.49 1.32
CA SER A 247 3.05 4.33 0.43
C SER A 247 4.19 3.55 -0.20
N GLY A 248 4.35 3.70 -1.51
CA GLY A 248 5.57 3.30 -2.20
C GLY A 248 6.59 4.44 -2.22
N ASN A 249 7.89 4.10 -2.34
CA ASN A 249 8.95 5.10 -2.46
C ASN A 249 8.75 6.04 -3.66
N HIS A 250 8.16 5.55 -4.75
CA HIS A 250 7.91 6.36 -5.95
C HIS A 250 6.88 7.48 -5.76
N PHE A 251 6.15 7.53 -4.64
CA PHE A 251 5.19 8.60 -4.41
C PHE A 251 5.88 9.94 -4.15
N GLU A 252 6.88 9.98 -3.25
CA GLU A 252 7.62 11.19 -2.89
C GLU A 252 9.16 10.97 -2.83
N GLY A 253 9.64 9.75 -3.01
CA GLY A 253 11.06 9.39 -2.93
C GLY A 253 11.42 8.58 -1.69
N PHE A 254 10.73 8.75 -0.57
CA PHE A 254 11.02 8.07 0.70
C PHE A 254 9.73 7.72 1.45
N ALA A 255 9.32 6.45 1.36
CA ALA A 255 8.04 6.02 1.91
C ALA A 255 7.88 6.19 3.43
N PRO A 256 8.90 5.98 4.29
CA PRO A 256 8.78 6.22 5.73
C PRO A 256 8.33 7.65 6.06
N GLU A 257 8.94 8.66 5.45
CA GLU A 257 8.58 10.06 5.66
C GLU A 257 7.20 10.39 5.06
N THR A 258 6.89 9.86 3.87
CA THR A 258 5.55 10.02 3.29
C THR A 258 4.46 9.47 4.22
N CYS A 259 4.68 8.32 4.84
CA CYS A 259 3.75 7.72 5.80
C CYS A 259 3.57 8.63 7.03
N GLN A 260 4.65 9.19 7.57
CA GLN A 260 4.62 10.13 8.69
C GLN A 260 3.81 11.39 8.32
N ARG A 261 4.11 12.00 7.18
CA ARG A 261 3.42 13.20 6.69
C ARG A 261 1.92 12.97 6.45
N LEU A 262 1.53 11.78 6.00
CA LEU A 262 0.10 11.44 5.91
C LEU A 262 -0.53 11.31 7.31
N ALA A 263 0.15 10.67 8.26
CA ALA A 263 -0.33 10.53 9.63
C ALA A 263 -0.52 11.89 10.31
N GLU A 264 0.43 12.82 10.17
CA GLU A 264 0.35 14.19 10.68
C GLU A 264 -0.87 14.94 10.17
N ARG A 265 -1.16 14.84 8.85
CA ARG A 265 -2.37 15.44 8.26
C ARG A 265 -3.66 14.81 8.77
N LEU A 266 -3.59 13.56 9.21
CA LEU A 266 -4.68 12.84 9.86
C LEU A 266 -4.70 13.08 11.39
N GLY A 267 -3.82 13.96 11.91
CA GLY A 267 -3.81 14.41 13.29
C GLY A 267 -3.19 13.43 14.29
N PHE A 268 -2.26 12.57 13.86
CA PHE A 268 -1.47 11.71 14.76
C PHE A 268 -0.05 11.51 14.20
N ASN A 269 0.86 11.03 15.06
CA ASN A 269 2.23 10.73 14.70
C ASN A 269 2.46 9.22 14.71
N LEU A 270 3.30 8.74 13.81
CA LEU A 270 3.87 7.40 13.87
C LEU A 270 5.17 7.45 14.67
N PRO A 271 5.52 6.40 15.43
CA PRO A 271 6.79 6.36 16.15
C PRO A 271 7.94 6.19 15.14
N LEU A 272 8.67 7.28 14.88
CA LEU A 272 9.86 7.24 14.04
C LEU A 272 11.14 7.02 14.87
N PRO A 273 12.22 6.49 14.26
CA PRO A 273 13.51 6.38 14.93
C PRO A 273 14.03 7.76 15.37
N PRO A 274 14.66 7.88 16.56
CA PRO A 274 15.14 9.16 17.10
C PRO A 274 16.10 9.92 16.17
N GLU A 275 16.93 9.22 15.40
CA GLU A 275 17.85 9.82 14.45
C GLU A 275 17.12 10.49 13.27
N THR A 276 15.98 9.97 12.89
CA THR A 276 15.12 10.55 11.84
C THR A 276 14.42 11.81 12.33
N GLU A 277 14.04 11.89 13.62
CA GLU A 277 13.45 13.10 14.22
C GLU A 277 14.42 14.29 14.18
N GLN A 278 15.73 14.07 14.37
CA GLN A 278 16.72 15.13 14.30
C GLN A 278 16.91 15.69 12.88
N ALA A 279 16.86 14.85 11.87
CA ALA A 279 16.94 15.27 10.46
C ALA A 279 15.75 16.14 10.04
N PHE A 280 14.54 15.78 10.48
CA PHE A 280 13.30 16.54 10.17
C PHE A 280 13.23 17.88 10.91
N SER A 281 13.64 17.93 12.18
CA SER A 281 13.64 19.17 12.97
C SER A 281 14.66 20.20 12.45
N THR A 282 15.79 19.78 11.91
CA THR A 282 16.83 20.67 11.37
C THR A 282 16.39 21.33 10.05
N GLU A 283 15.68 20.62 9.17
CA GLU A 283 15.16 21.21 7.93
C GLU A 283 14.02 22.22 8.18
N THR A 284 13.17 21.96 9.17
CA THR A 284 12.09 22.88 9.52
C THR A 284 12.64 24.18 10.14
N GLN A 285 13.69 24.10 10.95
CA GLN A 285 14.33 25.25 11.55
C GLN A 285 15.08 26.10 10.51
N SER A 286 15.79 25.46 9.55
CA SER A 286 16.49 26.19 8.48
C SER A 286 15.55 26.89 7.49
N GLN A 287 14.31 26.41 7.32
CA GLN A 287 13.29 27.09 6.49
C GLN A 287 12.64 28.27 7.20
N LEU A 288 12.55 28.24 8.54
CA LEU A 288 12.07 29.37 9.33
C LEU A 288 13.11 30.50 9.42
N ASP A 289 14.40 30.15 9.48
CA ASP A 289 15.50 31.14 9.55
C ASP A 289 15.79 31.83 8.20
N LEU A 290 15.29 31.29 7.08
CA LEU A 290 15.36 31.91 5.75
C LEU A 290 14.20 32.86 5.43
N GLN A 291 13.20 32.97 6.32
CA GLN A 291 12.02 33.85 6.16
C GLN A 291 12.02 35.04 7.13
N LEU A 292 13.08 35.23 7.91
CA LEU A 292 13.36 36.41 8.74
C LEU A 292 14.52 37.22 8.15
#